data_fe632a70f7042154d7b221490733658b
#
_entry.id   fe632a70f7042154d7b221490733658b
#
_cell.length_a   1.000
_cell.length_b   1.000
_cell.length_c   1.000
_cell.angle_alpha   90.00
_cell.angle_beta   90.00
_cell.angle_gamma   90.00
#
_symmetry.space_group_name_H-M   'P 1'
#
loop_
_entity.id
_entity.type
_entity.pdbx_description
1 polymer ?
#
loop_
_entity_poly.entity_id
_entity_poly.type
_entity_poly.pdbx_seq_one_letter_code
_entity_poly.pdbx_strand_id
1 'polypeptide(L)'
;KRGDHLTISGHSSNLNKLVNHLGHHEKPIHETDLVTFSMGILVGLFIGYVTVKLGGIPLGIGSAGGLLVAGLVVGWLRMRNPLFGRVPAAARFILMELGLLFFLAGVGLRAGSGLVEGIRSAGVPLFCTGVVVTLVPVIIGVLYGRFVLKMNPAILLGAICGGLTSTPALDVINKQAKSDIPAMGYVGVYAFSNIILAIAGQLIMIFFI
;
A
#
# COMPACT_ATOMS: atom_id res chain seq x y z
N LYS A 1 -19.40 -19.55 2.27
CA LYS A 1 -18.33 -19.81 1.27
C LYS A 1 -17.02 -20.12 2.01
N ARG A 2 -16.05 -20.78 1.37
CA ARG A 2 -14.71 -20.96 1.97
C ARG A 2 -14.10 -19.58 2.22
N GLY A 3 -13.80 -19.27 3.51
CA GLY A 3 -13.23 -17.98 3.92
C GLY A 3 -14.21 -17.06 4.66
N ASP A 4 -15.47 -17.41 4.79
CA ASP A 4 -16.41 -16.63 5.60
C ASP A 4 -16.12 -16.83 7.09
N HIS A 5 -16.02 -15.73 7.85
CA HIS A 5 -15.85 -15.73 9.30
C HIS A 5 -17.21 -15.63 9.97
N LEU A 6 -17.52 -16.62 10.82
CA LEU A 6 -18.74 -16.63 11.62
C LEU A 6 -18.38 -16.38 13.08
N THR A 7 -18.88 -15.32 13.67
CA THR A 7 -18.71 -15.06 15.10
C THR A 7 -19.92 -15.62 15.84
N ILE A 8 -19.69 -16.62 16.69
CA ILE A 8 -20.74 -17.28 17.45
C ILE A 8 -20.40 -17.15 18.93
N SER A 9 -21.33 -16.68 19.73
CA SER A 9 -21.21 -16.63 21.18
C SER A 9 -22.16 -17.61 21.84
N GLY A 10 -21.67 -18.38 22.81
CA GLY A 10 -22.45 -19.37 23.51
C GLY A 10 -21.65 -20.10 24.58
N HIS A 11 -22.28 -21.06 25.27
CA HIS A 11 -21.63 -21.85 26.30
C HIS A 11 -20.52 -22.73 25.67
N SER A 12 -19.34 -22.81 26.30
CA SER A 12 -18.15 -23.47 25.75
C SER A 12 -18.35 -24.92 25.31
N SER A 13 -19.20 -25.69 26.02
CA SER A 13 -19.52 -27.06 25.65
C SER A 13 -20.28 -27.17 24.33
N ASN A 14 -21.15 -26.22 24.02
CA ASN A 14 -21.94 -26.20 22.79
C ASN A 14 -21.10 -25.67 21.61
N LEU A 15 -20.20 -24.70 21.87
CA LEU A 15 -19.26 -24.20 20.90
C LEU A 15 -18.30 -25.28 20.39
N ASN A 16 -17.79 -26.14 21.30
CA ASN A 16 -16.90 -27.25 20.91
C ASN A 16 -17.60 -28.30 20.03
N LYS A 17 -18.89 -28.54 20.24
CA LYS A 17 -19.68 -29.42 19.35
C LYS A 17 -19.88 -28.81 17.97
N LEU A 18 -20.06 -27.52 17.92
CA LEU A 18 -20.28 -26.77 16.67
C LEU A 18 -19.01 -26.70 15.82
N VAL A 19 -17.84 -26.53 16.45
CA VAL A 19 -16.53 -26.50 15.79
C VAL A 19 -16.29 -27.80 15.00
N ASN A 20 -16.66 -28.94 15.56
CA ASN A 20 -16.49 -30.22 14.88
C ASN A 20 -17.37 -30.37 13.61
N HIS A 21 -18.42 -29.55 13.48
CA HIS A 21 -19.34 -29.58 12.33
C HIS A 21 -19.09 -28.49 11.31
N LEU A 22 -18.57 -27.31 11.73
CA LEU A 22 -18.46 -26.14 10.89
C LEU A 22 -17.03 -25.85 10.39
N GLY A 23 -16.00 -26.45 10.99
CA GLY A 23 -14.63 -26.23 10.58
C GLY A 23 -13.67 -25.89 11.72
N HIS A 24 -12.70 -25.04 11.49
CA HIS A 24 -11.64 -24.74 12.46
C HIS A 24 -12.01 -23.55 13.33
N HIS A 25 -11.82 -23.71 14.65
CA HIS A 25 -11.92 -22.60 15.60
C HIS A 25 -10.69 -21.68 15.43
N GLU A 26 -10.88 -20.47 14.95
CA GLU A 26 -9.85 -19.43 15.08
C GLU A 26 -9.84 -18.93 16.53
N LYS A 27 -8.80 -19.30 17.27
CA LYS A 27 -8.56 -18.71 18.58
C LYS A 27 -8.30 -17.22 18.41
N PRO A 28 -8.88 -16.34 19.28
CA PRO A 28 -8.56 -14.92 19.24
C PRO A 28 -7.05 -14.75 19.38
N ILE A 29 -6.44 -14.08 18.41
CA ILE A 29 -5.01 -13.82 18.39
C ILE A 29 -4.77 -12.60 19.28
N HIS A 30 -4.19 -12.82 20.44
CA HIS A 30 -3.84 -11.75 21.38
C HIS A 30 -2.38 -11.30 21.20
N GLU A 31 -1.54 -12.11 20.56
CA GLU A 31 -0.11 -11.83 20.38
C GLU A 31 0.22 -11.59 18.92
N THR A 32 1.04 -10.58 18.69
CA THR A 32 1.59 -10.27 17.36
C THR A 32 2.84 -11.10 17.14
N ASP A 33 2.91 -11.82 16.02
CA ASP A 33 4.13 -12.50 15.58
C ASP A 33 5.15 -11.45 15.06
N LEU A 34 5.82 -10.80 16.02
CA LEU A 34 6.84 -9.79 15.75
C LEU A 34 8.06 -10.37 15.04
N VAL A 35 8.34 -11.67 15.23
CA VAL A 35 9.47 -12.33 14.58
C VAL A 35 9.23 -12.40 13.07
N THR A 36 8.09 -12.94 12.64
CA THR A 36 7.75 -13.01 11.22
C THR A 36 7.60 -11.61 10.61
N PHE A 37 7.01 -10.66 11.36
CA PHE A 37 6.89 -9.28 10.91
C PHE A 37 8.26 -8.62 10.67
N SER A 38 9.19 -8.73 11.64
CA SER A 38 10.54 -8.18 11.53
C SER A 38 11.36 -8.87 10.44
N MET A 39 11.26 -10.20 10.34
CA MET A 39 11.90 -10.96 9.25
C MET A 39 11.37 -10.54 7.88
N GLY A 40 10.07 -10.30 7.76
CA GLY A 40 9.47 -9.77 6.54
C GLY A 40 10.05 -8.41 6.14
N ILE A 41 10.24 -7.51 7.12
CA ILE A 41 10.88 -6.21 6.88
C ILE A 41 12.34 -6.40 6.44
N LEU A 42 13.11 -7.23 7.13
CA LEU A 42 14.52 -7.49 6.78
C LEU A 42 14.65 -8.06 5.36
N VAL A 43 13.87 -9.09 5.04
CA VAL A 43 13.87 -9.70 3.70
C VAL A 43 13.46 -8.66 2.65
N GLY A 44 12.45 -7.84 2.95
CA GLY A 44 12.01 -6.77 2.04
C GLY A 44 13.10 -5.73 1.78
N LEU A 45 13.83 -5.32 2.81
CA LEU A 45 14.97 -4.41 2.65
C LEU A 45 16.08 -5.04 1.82
N PHE A 46 16.41 -6.31 2.06
CA PHE A 46 17.40 -7.03 1.24
C PHE A 46 16.97 -7.11 -0.23
N ILE A 47 15.72 -7.47 -0.51
CA ILE A 47 15.18 -7.49 -1.89
C ILE A 47 15.28 -6.10 -2.52
N GLY A 48 14.93 -5.05 -1.76
CA GLY A 48 15.00 -3.66 -2.25
C GLY A 48 16.41 -3.16 -2.49
N TYR A 49 17.41 -3.73 -1.81
CA TYR A 49 18.82 -3.36 -1.99
C TYR A 49 19.46 -4.03 -3.21
N VAL A 50 18.83 -5.10 -3.73
CA VAL A 50 19.31 -5.77 -4.94
C VAL A 50 19.13 -4.86 -6.14
N THR A 51 20.26 -4.44 -6.72
CA THR A 51 20.29 -3.63 -7.94
C THR A 51 20.97 -4.42 -9.05
N VAL A 52 20.37 -4.45 -10.22
CA VAL A 52 20.94 -5.06 -11.43
C VAL A 52 21.48 -3.95 -12.31
N LYS A 53 22.73 -4.03 -12.71
CA LYS A 53 23.33 -3.06 -13.62
C LYS A 53 22.98 -3.42 -15.06
N LEU A 54 22.12 -2.64 -15.69
CA LEU A 54 21.85 -2.70 -17.12
C LEU A 54 22.47 -1.47 -17.81
N GLY A 55 23.41 -1.70 -18.72
CA GLY A 55 24.03 -0.61 -19.45
C GLY A 55 24.82 0.40 -18.59
N GLY A 56 25.34 -0.04 -17.41
CA GLY A 56 26.08 0.81 -16.49
C GLY A 56 25.21 1.53 -15.44
N ILE A 57 23.90 1.42 -15.52
CA ILE A 57 22.95 2.08 -14.61
C ILE A 57 22.39 1.05 -13.63
N PRO A 58 22.42 1.33 -12.31
CA PRO A 58 21.86 0.44 -11.30
C PRO A 58 20.33 0.51 -11.32
N LEU A 59 19.67 -0.53 -11.84
CA LEU A 59 18.21 -0.70 -11.80
C LEU A 59 17.83 -1.55 -10.58
N GLY A 60 16.95 -1.04 -9.74
CA GLY A 60 16.43 -1.75 -8.56
C GLY A 60 15.02 -1.29 -8.20
N ILE A 61 14.26 -2.17 -7.56
CA ILE A 61 12.89 -1.83 -7.11
C ILE A 61 12.89 -0.93 -5.86
N GLY A 62 14.07 -0.65 -5.29
CA GLY A 62 14.22 0.17 -4.10
C GLY A 62 13.64 -0.46 -2.83
N SER A 63 13.90 0.15 -1.68
CA SER A 63 13.46 -0.37 -0.38
C SER A 63 11.94 -0.47 -0.27
N ALA A 64 11.20 0.52 -0.78
CA ALA A 64 9.74 0.49 -0.76
C ALA A 64 9.16 -0.65 -1.60
N GLY A 65 9.69 -0.87 -2.81
CA GLY A 65 9.29 -1.98 -3.67
C GLY A 65 9.65 -3.33 -3.08
N GLY A 66 10.84 -3.47 -2.49
CA GLY A 66 11.26 -4.69 -1.81
C GLY A 66 10.38 -5.05 -0.61
N LEU A 67 10.02 -4.06 0.21
CA LEU A 67 9.09 -4.23 1.34
C LEU A 67 7.69 -4.65 0.87
N LEU A 68 7.20 -4.06 -0.22
CA LEU A 68 5.92 -4.44 -0.83
C LEU A 68 5.93 -5.90 -1.28
N VAL A 69 6.97 -6.32 -2.01
CA VAL A 69 7.12 -7.70 -2.48
C VAL A 69 7.18 -8.67 -1.30
N ALA A 70 7.99 -8.38 -0.27
CA ALA A 70 8.06 -9.20 0.93
C ALA A 70 6.71 -9.31 1.64
N GLY A 71 5.98 -8.19 1.78
CA GLY A 71 4.64 -8.16 2.36
C GLY A 71 3.64 -9.02 1.57
N LEU A 72 3.68 -8.98 0.25
CA LEU A 72 2.84 -9.84 -0.62
C LEU A 72 3.18 -11.32 -0.45
N VAL A 73 4.48 -11.66 -0.37
CA VAL A 73 4.94 -13.05 -0.15
C VAL A 73 4.49 -13.55 1.22
N VAL A 74 4.68 -12.77 2.29
CA VAL A 74 4.22 -13.13 3.64
C VAL A 74 2.70 -13.27 3.68
N GLY A 75 1.96 -12.38 3.03
CA GLY A 75 0.50 -12.48 2.90
C GLY A 75 0.06 -13.74 2.17
N TRP A 76 0.76 -14.11 1.09
CA TRP A 76 0.49 -15.34 0.35
C TRP A 76 0.82 -16.60 1.16
N LEU A 77 1.96 -16.61 1.89
CA LEU A 77 2.32 -17.70 2.80
C LEU A 77 1.30 -17.88 3.90
N ARG A 78 0.77 -16.79 4.45
CA ARG A 78 -0.30 -16.82 5.45
C ARG A 78 -1.59 -17.46 4.93
N MET A 79 -1.94 -17.26 3.65
CA MET A 79 -3.11 -17.93 3.08
C MET A 79 -2.95 -19.46 3.04
N ARG A 80 -1.71 -19.97 2.92
CA ARG A 80 -1.41 -21.39 2.95
C ARG A 80 -1.26 -21.95 4.37
N ASN A 81 -0.61 -21.18 5.25
CA ASN A 81 -0.35 -21.54 6.65
C ASN A 81 -0.89 -20.44 7.58
N PRO A 82 -2.12 -20.60 8.11
CA PRO A 82 -2.76 -19.60 8.98
C PRO A 82 -2.00 -19.30 10.28
N LEU A 83 -1.03 -20.14 10.64
CA LEU A 83 -0.18 -19.96 11.83
C LEU A 83 0.96 -18.96 11.60
N PHE A 84 1.29 -18.66 10.34
CA PHE A 84 2.43 -17.83 9.98
C PHE A 84 2.05 -16.35 9.89
N GLY A 85 2.87 -15.47 10.49
CA GLY A 85 2.69 -14.02 10.39
C GLY A 85 1.38 -13.49 10.99
N ARG A 86 0.97 -14.02 12.12
CA ARG A 86 -0.26 -13.59 12.79
C ARG A 86 -0.09 -12.21 13.40
N VAL A 87 -0.82 -11.24 12.87
CA VAL A 87 -0.91 -9.89 13.42
C VAL A 87 -2.39 -9.59 13.68
N PRO A 88 -2.80 -9.32 14.94
CA PRO A 88 -4.15 -8.89 15.26
C PRO A 88 -4.55 -7.66 14.45
N ALA A 89 -5.83 -7.53 14.11
CA ALA A 89 -6.30 -6.41 13.29
C ALA A 89 -5.97 -5.04 13.91
N ALA A 90 -6.11 -4.92 15.24
CA ALA A 90 -5.77 -3.71 15.97
C ALA A 90 -4.28 -3.37 15.89
N ALA A 91 -3.39 -4.37 16.09
CA ALA A 91 -1.94 -4.17 15.98
C ALA A 91 -1.53 -3.81 14.56
N ARG A 92 -2.11 -4.46 13.55
CA ARG A 92 -1.88 -4.14 12.14
C ARG A 92 -2.28 -2.71 11.81
N PHE A 93 -3.43 -2.25 12.31
CA PHE A 93 -3.89 -0.88 12.11
C PHE A 93 -2.90 0.13 12.71
N ILE A 94 -2.49 -0.07 13.97
CA ILE A 94 -1.53 0.81 14.65
C ILE A 94 -0.19 0.83 13.92
N LEU A 95 0.36 -0.33 13.54
CA LEU A 95 1.63 -0.42 12.83
C LEU A 95 1.58 0.27 11.46
N MET A 96 0.44 0.15 10.74
CA MET A 96 0.22 0.82 9.47
C MET A 96 0.16 2.34 9.65
N GLU A 97 -0.58 2.83 10.65
CA GLU A 97 -0.74 4.26 10.93
C GLU A 97 0.58 4.89 11.36
N LEU A 98 1.30 4.27 12.29
CA LEU A 98 2.63 4.73 12.71
C LEU A 98 3.64 4.71 11.55
N GLY A 99 3.64 3.64 10.74
CA GLY A 99 4.51 3.55 9.57
C GLY A 99 4.23 4.67 8.57
N LEU A 100 2.95 4.98 8.32
CA LEU A 100 2.55 6.08 7.47
C LEU A 100 2.98 7.44 8.03
N LEU A 101 2.78 7.68 9.34
CA LEU A 101 3.19 8.93 9.98
C LEU A 101 4.70 9.13 9.91
N PHE A 102 5.51 8.10 10.21
CA PHE A 102 6.96 8.17 10.10
C PHE A 102 7.43 8.38 8.65
N PHE A 103 6.79 7.72 7.70
CA PHE A 103 7.07 7.92 6.28
C PHE A 103 6.80 9.36 5.87
N LEU A 104 5.61 9.91 6.17
CA LEU A 104 5.25 11.28 5.85
C LEU A 104 6.15 12.30 6.54
N ALA A 105 6.51 12.08 7.81
CA ALA A 105 7.46 12.92 8.53
C ALA A 105 8.84 12.91 7.85
N GLY A 106 9.36 11.73 7.49
CA GLY A 106 10.64 11.60 6.80
C GLY A 106 10.66 12.27 5.43
N VAL A 107 9.59 12.11 4.64
CA VAL A 107 9.44 12.78 3.35
C VAL A 107 9.33 14.29 3.53
N GLY A 108 8.52 14.75 4.51
CA GLY A 108 8.33 16.17 4.80
C GLY A 108 9.63 16.86 5.23
N LEU A 109 10.42 16.22 6.10
CA LEU A 109 11.72 16.75 6.53
C LEU A 109 12.71 16.85 5.35
N ARG A 110 12.76 15.84 4.50
CA ARG A 110 13.61 15.88 3.28
C ARG A 110 13.16 16.93 2.29
N ALA A 111 11.88 17.01 2.01
CA ALA A 111 11.33 18.00 1.12
C ALA A 111 11.53 19.43 1.67
N GLY A 112 11.33 19.62 2.97
CA GLY A 112 11.49 20.91 3.64
C GLY A 112 12.91 21.46 3.56
N SER A 113 13.94 20.63 3.64
CA SER A 113 15.34 21.07 3.55
C SER A 113 15.70 21.67 2.18
N GLY A 114 15.08 21.18 1.09
CA GLY A 114 15.30 21.72 -0.26
C GLY A 114 14.32 22.81 -0.70
N LEU A 115 13.23 23.03 0.08
CA LEU A 115 12.13 23.90 -0.33
C LEU A 115 12.57 25.36 -0.53
N VAL A 116 13.34 25.90 0.40
CA VAL A 116 13.80 27.31 0.34
C VAL A 116 14.68 27.54 -0.88
N GLU A 117 15.58 26.61 -1.15
CA GLU A 117 16.48 26.69 -2.31
C GLU A 117 15.72 26.48 -3.63
N GLY A 118 14.78 25.55 -3.66
CA GLY A 118 13.88 25.32 -4.80
C GLY A 118 13.02 26.55 -5.13
N ILE A 119 12.46 27.23 -4.11
CA ILE A 119 11.68 28.45 -4.31
C ILE A 119 12.59 29.62 -4.81
N ARG A 120 13.79 29.72 -4.28
CA ARG A 120 14.73 30.78 -4.70
C ARG A 120 15.24 30.59 -6.14
N SER A 121 15.48 29.32 -6.54
CA SER A 121 16.06 29.01 -7.86
C SER A 121 15.01 28.94 -8.97
N ALA A 122 13.86 28.34 -8.72
CA ALA A 122 12.84 28.07 -9.74
C ALA A 122 11.51 28.82 -9.52
N GLY A 123 11.25 29.34 -8.33
CA GLY A 123 10.11 30.20 -8.01
C GLY A 123 8.74 29.68 -8.48
N VAL A 124 7.96 30.59 -9.10
CA VAL A 124 6.63 30.32 -9.63
C VAL A 124 6.57 29.18 -10.64
N PRO A 125 7.51 29.02 -11.58
CA PRO A 125 7.52 27.88 -12.51
C PRO A 125 7.54 26.52 -11.84
N LEU A 126 8.27 26.34 -10.74
CA LEU A 126 8.30 25.08 -10.00
C LEU A 126 6.94 24.75 -9.40
N PHE A 127 6.26 25.75 -8.83
CA PHE A 127 4.92 25.60 -8.28
C PHE A 127 3.90 25.22 -9.38
N CYS A 128 3.90 25.95 -10.50
CA CYS A 128 3.00 25.66 -11.61
C CYS A 128 3.23 24.25 -12.18
N THR A 129 4.49 23.84 -12.35
CA THR A 129 4.82 22.49 -12.80
C THR A 129 4.33 21.43 -11.83
N GLY A 130 4.51 21.64 -10.52
CA GLY A 130 3.99 20.73 -9.48
C GLY A 130 2.47 20.57 -9.56
N VAL A 131 1.74 21.69 -9.73
CA VAL A 131 0.28 21.68 -9.90
C VAL A 131 -0.13 20.87 -11.14
N VAL A 132 0.52 21.12 -12.27
CA VAL A 132 0.23 20.42 -13.54
C VAL A 132 0.51 18.92 -13.42
N VAL A 133 1.68 18.54 -12.90
CA VAL A 133 2.09 17.13 -12.74
C VAL A 133 1.13 16.38 -11.80
N THR A 134 0.56 17.07 -10.82
CA THR A 134 -0.38 16.45 -9.89
C THR A 134 -1.80 16.36 -10.46
N LEU A 135 -2.31 17.46 -11.05
CA LEU A 135 -3.71 17.52 -11.47
C LEU A 135 -3.97 16.82 -12.80
N VAL A 136 -3.04 16.86 -13.74
CA VAL A 136 -3.26 16.29 -15.08
C VAL A 136 -3.52 14.78 -15.02
N PRO A 137 -2.73 13.96 -14.32
CA PRO A 137 -3.03 12.53 -14.21
C PRO A 137 -4.38 12.24 -13.53
N VAL A 138 -4.75 13.04 -12.52
CA VAL A 138 -6.03 12.88 -11.83
C VAL A 138 -7.20 13.16 -12.80
N ILE A 139 -7.14 14.28 -13.51
CA ILE A 139 -8.19 14.67 -14.46
C ILE A 139 -8.30 13.62 -15.58
N ILE A 140 -7.19 13.23 -16.18
CA ILE A 140 -7.16 12.19 -17.22
C ILE A 140 -7.70 10.86 -16.67
N GLY A 141 -7.26 10.46 -15.48
CA GLY A 141 -7.72 9.23 -14.82
C GLY A 141 -9.23 9.23 -14.58
N VAL A 142 -9.78 10.35 -14.09
CA VAL A 142 -11.24 10.51 -13.89
C VAL A 142 -11.97 10.43 -15.21
N LEU A 143 -11.55 11.20 -16.22
CA LEU A 143 -12.21 11.24 -17.51
C LEU A 143 -12.17 9.87 -18.21
N TYR A 144 -10.98 9.25 -18.25
CA TYR A 144 -10.80 7.95 -18.87
C TYR A 144 -11.58 6.86 -18.14
N GLY A 145 -11.45 6.78 -16.83
CA GLY A 145 -12.15 5.79 -16.01
C GLY A 145 -13.68 5.96 -16.05
N ARG A 146 -14.16 7.20 -16.07
CA ARG A 146 -15.61 7.49 -16.10
C ARG A 146 -16.23 7.25 -17.47
N PHE A 147 -15.62 7.78 -18.54
CA PHE A 147 -16.22 7.82 -19.87
C PHE A 147 -15.83 6.63 -20.75
N VAL A 148 -14.59 6.15 -20.64
CA VAL A 148 -14.08 5.05 -21.47
C VAL A 148 -14.31 3.71 -20.79
N LEU A 149 -13.84 3.55 -19.54
CA LEU A 149 -13.97 2.30 -18.81
C LEU A 149 -15.33 2.12 -18.12
N LYS A 150 -16.13 3.20 -18.02
CA LYS A 150 -17.44 3.22 -17.36
C LYS A 150 -17.43 2.63 -15.96
N MET A 151 -16.33 2.87 -15.21
CA MET A 151 -16.15 2.34 -13.87
C MET A 151 -17.13 2.95 -12.87
N ASN A 152 -17.45 2.17 -11.83
CA ASN A 152 -18.18 2.70 -10.68
C ASN A 152 -17.37 3.85 -10.05
N PRO A 153 -17.98 5.03 -9.77
CA PRO A 153 -17.26 6.18 -9.24
C PRO A 153 -16.47 5.90 -7.97
N ALA A 154 -16.99 5.08 -7.05
CA ALA A 154 -16.30 4.75 -5.80
C ALA A 154 -15.02 3.93 -6.07
N ILE A 155 -15.09 2.93 -6.94
CA ILE A 155 -13.92 2.12 -7.33
C ILE A 155 -12.92 2.98 -8.11
N LEU A 156 -13.39 3.86 -9.00
CA LEU A 156 -12.56 4.76 -9.79
C LEU A 156 -11.75 5.71 -8.90
N LEU A 157 -12.39 6.35 -7.92
CA LEU A 157 -11.70 7.23 -6.98
C LEU A 157 -10.65 6.47 -6.16
N GLY A 158 -10.97 5.26 -5.71
CA GLY A 158 -10.00 4.38 -5.06
C GLY A 158 -8.82 4.03 -5.97
N ALA A 159 -9.08 3.69 -7.24
CA ALA A 159 -8.04 3.39 -8.22
C ALA A 159 -7.13 4.59 -8.48
N ILE A 160 -7.68 5.80 -8.55
CA ILE A 160 -6.88 7.05 -8.69
C ILE A 160 -6.00 7.27 -7.47
N CYS A 161 -6.53 7.08 -6.25
CA CYS A 161 -5.72 7.15 -5.03
C CYS A 161 -4.60 6.11 -5.02
N GLY A 162 -4.89 4.90 -5.52
CA GLY A 162 -3.89 3.85 -5.70
C GLY A 162 -2.82 4.24 -6.71
N GLY A 163 -3.20 4.85 -7.82
CA GLY A 163 -2.29 5.35 -8.85
C GLY A 163 -1.35 6.44 -8.36
N LEU A 164 -1.86 7.31 -7.50
CA LEU A 164 -1.10 8.36 -6.82
C LEU A 164 -0.36 7.87 -5.57
N THR A 165 -0.48 6.60 -5.23
CA THR A 165 0.07 6.00 -4.00
C THR A 165 -0.33 6.73 -2.71
N SER A 166 -1.52 7.35 -2.70
CA SER A 166 -2.00 8.18 -1.61
C SER A 166 -3.01 7.46 -0.71
N THR A 167 -2.50 6.81 0.35
CA THR A 167 -3.35 6.18 1.38
C THR A 167 -4.20 7.19 2.16
N PRO A 168 -3.70 8.39 2.52
CA PRO A 168 -4.53 9.39 3.21
C PRO A 168 -5.74 9.84 2.37
N ALA A 169 -5.58 9.96 1.05
CA ALA A 169 -6.68 10.30 0.17
C ALA A 169 -7.74 9.19 0.14
N LEU A 170 -7.33 7.92 0.18
CA LEU A 170 -8.25 6.79 0.27
C LEU A 170 -9.10 6.85 1.55
N ASP A 171 -8.48 7.14 2.70
CA ASP A 171 -9.20 7.24 3.98
C ASP A 171 -10.28 8.33 3.95
N VAL A 172 -9.98 9.48 3.33
CA VAL A 172 -10.96 10.55 3.14
C VAL A 172 -12.12 10.07 2.27
N ILE A 173 -11.82 9.39 1.17
CA ILE A 173 -12.84 8.88 0.25
C ILE A 173 -13.70 7.80 0.90
N ASN A 174 -13.11 6.86 1.64
CA ASN A 174 -13.85 5.83 2.37
C ASN A 174 -14.80 6.44 3.41
N LYS A 175 -14.34 7.43 4.17
CA LYS A 175 -15.16 8.16 5.13
C LYS A 175 -16.32 8.90 4.45
N GLN A 176 -16.06 9.55 3.32
CA GLN A 176 -17.08 10.27 2.55
C GLN A 176 -18.10 9.32 1.90
N ALA A 177 -17.63 8.20 1.36
CA ALA A 177 -18.46 7.17 0.75
C ALA A 177 -19.21 6.32 1.79
N LYS A 178 -18.82 6.39 3.07
CA LYS A 178 -19.31 5.51 4.15
C LYS A 178 -19.23 4.03 3.76
N SER A 179 -18.17 3.64 3.06
CA SER A 179 -18.03 2.31 2.46
C SER A 179 -16.56 2.02 2.15
N ASP A 180 -16.17 0.74 2.22
CA ASP A 180 -14.84 0.26 1.85
C ASP A 180 -14.71 -0.08 0.35
N ILE A 181 -15.74 0.18 -0.46
CA ILE A 181 -15.71 -0.08 -1.91
C ILE A 181 -14.53 0.62 -2.60
N PRO A 182 -14.16 1.88 -2.29
CA PRO A 182 -12.99 2.50 -2.90
C PRO A 182 -11.68 1.74 -2.64
N ALA A 183 -11.54 1.09 -1.48
CA ALA A 183 -10.35 0.31 -1.17
C ALA A 183 -10.12 -0.85 -2.15
N MET A 184 -11.17 -1.41 -2.74
CA MET A 184 -11.06 -2.46 -3.77
C MET A 184 -10.34 -1.95 -5.03
N GLY A 185 -10.66 -0.73 -5.46
CA GLY A 185 -9.97 -0.09 -6.59
C GLY A 185 -8.53 0.29 -6.25
N TYR A 186 -8.31 0.74 -5.02
CA TYR A 186 -7.00 1.16 -4.54
C TYR A 186 -5.96 0.04 -4.55
N VAL A 187 -6.27 -1.12 -3.96
CA VAL A 187 -5.28 -2.18 -3.68
C VAL A 187 -4.58 -2.66 -4.95
N GLY A 188 -5.32 -2.96 -6.00
CA GLY A 188 -4.75 -3.46 -7.25
C GLY A 188 -3.85 -2.43 -7.94
N VAL A 189 -4.33 -1.19 -8.03
CA VAL A 189 -3.61 -0.11 -8.71
C VAL A 189 -2.40 0.35 -7.88
N TYR A 190 -2.51 0.42 -6.56
CA TYR A 190 -1.42 0.80 -5.66
C TYR A 190 -0.19 -0.10 -5.81
N ALA A 191 -0.39 -1.43 -5.78
CA ALA A 191 0.71 -2.38 -5.92
C ALA A 191 1.44 -2.19 -7.27
N PHE A 192 0.67 -2.06 -8.36
CA PHE A 192 1.20 -1.87 -9.70
C PHE A 192 1.92 -0.51 -9.86
N SER A 193 1.33 0.56 -9.33
CA SER A 193 1.91 1.90 -9.38
C SER A 193 3.24 2.02 -8.65
N ASN A 194 3.37 1.39 -7.48
CA ASN A 194 4.65 1.39 -6.76
C ASN A 194 5.78 0.76 -7.57
N ILE A 195 5.50 -0.35 -8.28
CA ILE A 195 6.50 -1.00 -9.13
C ILE A 195 6.86 -0.11 -10.31
N ILE A 196 5.85 0.45 -11.00
CA ILE A 196 6.09 1.33 -12.15
C ILE A 196 6.85 2.59 -11.74
N LEU A 197 6.46 3.25 -10.66
CA LEU A 197 7.10 4.48 -10.19
C LEU A 197 8.57 4.24 -9.79
N ALA A 198 8.88 3.09 -9.17
CA ALA A 198 10.24 2.72 -8.86
C ALA A 198 11.12 2.60 -10.12
N ILE A 199 10.57 2.01 -11.18
CA ILE A 199 11.27 1.85 -12.46
C ILE A 199 11.28 3.16 -13.27
N ALA A 200 10.17 3.89 -13.28
CA ALA A 200 10.02 5.13 -14.05
C ALA A 200 11.04 6.20 -13.64
N GLY A 201 11.27 6.36 -12.32
CA GLY A 201 12.29 7.29 -11.83
C GLY A 201 13.70 7.00 -12.36
N GLN A 202 14.04 5.70 -12.45
CA GLN A 202 15.33 5.27 -13.00
C GLN A 202 15.40 5.46 -14.53
N LEU A 203 14.31 5.17 -15.25
CA LEU A 203 14.24 5.39 -16.70
C LEU A 203 14.36 6.88 -17.05
N ILE A 204 13.73 7.76 -16.29
CA ILE A 204 13.85 9.21 -16.49
C ILE A 204 15.33 9.64 -16.36
N MET A 205 16.03 9.14 -15.34
CA MET A 205 17.46 9.44 -15.19
C MET A 205 18.30 8.94 -16.39
N ILE A 206 17.95 7.79 -16.98
CA ILE A 206 18.66 7.26 -18.16
C ILE A 206 18.46 8.13 -19.40
N PHE A 207 17.25 8.66 -19.60
CA PHE A 207 16.92 9.40 -20.83
C PHE A 207 17.26 10.90 -20.75
N PHE A 208 17.42 11.48 -19.56
CA PHE A 208 17.58 12.92 -19.38
C PHE A 208 18.91 13.34 -18.73
N ILE A 209 19.75 12.41 -18.34
CA ILE A 209 21.11 12.62 -17.83
C ILE A 209 22.10 11.81 -18.68
#